data_aba3a52b614dec72864cf408b26a4c49
#
_entry.id   aba3a52b614dec72864cf408b26a4c49
#
_cell.length_a   1.000
_cell.length_b   1.000
_cell.length_c   1.000
_cell.angle_alpha   90.00
_cell.angle_beta   90.00
_cell.angle_gamma   90.00
#
_symmetry.space_group_name_H-M   'P 1'
#
loop_
_entity.id
_entity.type
_entity.pdbx_description
1 polymer ?
#
loop_
_entity_poly.entity_id
_entity_poly.type
_entity_poly.pdbx_seq_one_letter_code
_entity_poly.pdbx_strand_id
1 'polypeptide(L)'
;MILQSWHESAFFDTSVSPLAGPPVAAYFLNLRVNQMSSRLDETAVIAALKTLQGWQLARDDEQRPAIEKDYSFTSFNAAFAFMGRVALTAERANHHPELLNRYRRVLVRWTSHSEGGVTALDLELAATCDKLAIDSGLKAQDSSK
;
A
#
# COMPACT_ATOMS: atom_id res chain seq x y z
N MET A 1 32.65 33.84 48.11
CA MET A 1 31.57 33.01 47.56
C MET A 1 31.91 32.73 46.10
N ILE A 2 32.23 31.48 45.78
CA ILE A 2 32.97 31.06 44.60
C ILE A 2 31.96 30.56 43.59
N LEU A 3 31.88 31.22 42.40
CA LEU A 3 31.19 30.74 41.22
C LEU A 3 32.17 29.91 40.40
N GLN A 4 31.98 28.60 40.37
CA GLN A 4 32.70 27.72 39.45
C GLN A 4 31.99 27.63 38.12
N SER A 5 32.66 28.12 37.11
CA SER A 5 32.34 28.01 35.68
C SER A 5 32.65 26.59 35.21
N TRP A 6 31.63 25.91 34.68
CA TRP A 6 31.79 24.67 33.92
C TRP A 6 31.94 25.01 32.43
N HIS A 7 33.17 25.02 31.96
CA HIS A 7 33.47 24.93 30.54
C HIS A 7 33.56 23.46 30.16
N GLU A 8 32.55 22.94 29.57
CA GLU A 8 32.63 21.64 28.86
C GLU A 8 32.76 21.90 27.38
N SER A 9 34.00 21.75 26.92
CA SER A 9 34.35 21.77 25.50
C SER A 9 33.87 20.48 24.88
N ALA A 10 32.74 20.51 24.18
CA ALA A 10 32.35 19.42 23.27
C ALA A 10 33.31 19.42 22.07
N PHE A 11 34.24 18.49 22.09
CA PHE A 11 35.06 18.14 20.92
C PHE A 11 34.12 17.55 19.85
N PHE A 12 33.76 18.34 18.88
CA PHE A 12 33.19 17.82 17.62
C PHE A 12 34.37 17.23 16.84
N ASP A 13 34.45 15.90 16.84
CA ASP A 13 35.30 15.16 15.92
C ASP A 13 34.76 15.29 14.49
N THR A 14 35.36 16.18 13.72
CA THR A 14 35.05 16.42 12.30
C THR A 14 35.80 15.50 11.35
N SER A 15 36.23 14.32 11.80
CA SER A 15 36.91 13.34 10.96
C SER A 15 35.97 12.30 10.32
N VAL A 16 34.75 12.67 9.97
CA VAL A 16 33.91 11.82 9.11
C VAL A 16 34.28 12.09 7.66
N SER A 17 35.01 11.17 7.10
CA SER A 17 35.42 11.18 5.70
C SER A 17 34.19 11.24 4.77
N PRO A 18 34.12 12.14 3.76
CA PRO A 18 32.97 12.30 2.88
C PRO A 18 32.75 11.17 1.86
N LEU A 19 33.41 10.02 2.06
CA LEU A 19 33.33 8.84 1.17
C LEU A 19 32.59 7.64 1.76
N ALA A 20 31.96 7.78 2.93
CA ALA A 20 31.09 6.75 3.44
C ALA A 20 29.75 6.82 2.68
N GLY A 21 29.57 5.95 1.71
CA GLY A 21 28.26 5.75 1.06
C GLY A 21 27.18 5.43 2.06
N PRO A 22 25.88 5.50 1.69
CA PRO A 22 24.79 5.25 2.61
C PRO A 22 24.97 3.89 3.30
N PRO A 23 24.58 3.75 4.58
CA PRO A 23 24.75 2.51 5.32
C PRO A 23 24.08 1.35 4.55
N VAL A 24 24.72 0.18 4.59
CA VAL A 24 24.29 -1.02 3.84
C VAL A 24 22.81 -1.33 4.04
N ALA A 25 22.28 -1.07 5.25
CA ALA A 25 20.86 -1.18 5.56
C ALA A 25 19.98 -0.25 4.70
N ALA A 26 20.42 0.98 4.41
CA ALA A 26 19.71 1.90 3.52
C ALA A 26 19.75 1.43 2.06
N TYR A 27 20.84 0.77 1.65
CA TYR A 27 20.94 0.17 0.32
C TYR A 27 19.94 -0.99 0.14
N PHE A 28 19.84 -1.89 1.13
CA PHE A 28 18.85 -2.97 1.11
C PHE A 28 17.40 -2.46 1.22
N LEU A 29 17.17 -1.40 1.96
CA LEU A 29 15.86 -0.77 2.04
C LEU A 29 15.47 -0.14 0.69
N ASN A 30 16.39 0.56 0.03
CA ASN A 30 16.17 1.14 -1.29
C ASN A 30 15.98 0.07 -2.38
N LEU A 31 16.68 -1.09 -2.30
CA LEU A 31 16.46 -2.22 -3.20
C LEU A 31 15.05 -2.82 -3.03
N ARG A 32 14.57 -2.95 -1.79
CA ARG A 32 13.19 -3.41 -1.53
C ARG A 32 12.16 -2.42 -2.05
N VAL A 33 12.34 -1.13 -1.78
CA VAL A 33 11.45 -0.06 -2.27
C VAL A 33 11.45 -0.04 -3.80
N ASN A 34 12.61 -0.16 -4.45
CA ASN A 34 12.70 -0.16 -5.90
C ASN A 34 12.09 -1.41 -6.55
N GLN A 35 12.14 -2.58 -5.86
CA GLN A 35 11.45 -3.79 -6.32
C GLN A 35 9.93 -3.72 -6.12
N MET A 36 9.46 -3.01 -5.09
CA MET A 36 8.02 -2.80 -4.86
C MET A 36 7.40 -1.80 -5.83
N SER A 37 8.21 -0.91 -6.40
CA SER A 37 7.76 0.15 -7.31
C SER A 37 7.86 -0.22 -8.79
N SER A 38 8.46 -1.35 -9.16
CA SER A 38 8.53 -1.74 -10.56
C SER A 38 7.26 -2.43 -11.02
N ARG A 39 6.79 -2.05 -12.22
CA ARG A 39 5.64 -2.69 -12.86
C ARG A 39 5.88 -4.19 -13.04
N LEU A 40 4.91 -4.97 -12.63
CA LEU A 40 4.86 -6.42 -12.87
C LEU A 40 4.36 -6.71 -14.29
N ASP A 41 4.85 -7.78 -14.90
CA ASP A 41 4.25 -8.29 -16.11
C ASP A 41 2.88 -8.95 -15.81
N GLU A 42 2.04 -9.06 -16.81
CA GLU A 42 0.67 -9.56 -16.65
C GLU A 42 0.65 -11.02 -16.16
N THR A 43 1.64 -11.82 -16.53
CA THR A 43 1.76 -13.22 -16.09
C THR A 43 2.02 -13.29 -14.58
N ALA A 44 2.91 -12.43 -14.07
CA ALA A 44 3.20 -12.34 -12.64
C ALA A 44 1.98 -11.85 -11.84
N VAL A 45 1.24 -10.86 -12.37
CA VAL A 45 -0.02 -10.39 -11.76
C VAL A 45 -1.04 -11.52 -11.69
N ILE A 46 -1.30 -12.22 -12.80
CA ILE A 46 -2.24 -13.36 -12.83
C ILE A 46 -1.83 -14.45 -11.84
N ALA A 47 -0.53 -14.74 -11.73
CA ALA A 47 -0.04 -15.73 -10.77
C ALA A 47 -0.30 -15.28 -9.32
N ALA A 48 -0.06 -14.02 -8.99
CA ALA A 48 -0.32 -13.46 -7.66
C ALA A 48 -1.81 -13.44 -7.31
N LEU A 49 -2.68 -13.12 -8.28
CA LEU A 49 -4.14 -13.09 -8.09
C LEU A 49 -4.74 -14.44 -7.70
N LYS A 50 -4.06 -15.57 -7.98
CA LYS A 50 -4.50 -16.90 -7.51
C LYS A 50 -4.53 -17.01 -5.98
N THR A 51 -3.74 -16.18 -5.28
CA THR A 51 -3.70 -16.12 -3.81
C THR A 51 -4.61 -15.03 -3.23
N LEU A 52 -5.12 -14.14 -4.06
CA LEU A 52 -5.98 -13.02 -3.69
C LEU A 52 -7.43 -13.30 -4.15
N GLN A 53 -8.16 -14.03 -3.33
CA GLN A 53 -9.49 -14.50 -3.68
C GLN A 53 -10.46 -13.36 -4.03
N GLY A 54 -11.08 -13.45 -5.20
CA GLY A 54 -12.05 -12.48 -5.71
C GLY A 54 -11.44 -11.21 -6.33
N TRP A 55 -10.11 -11.06 -6.32
CA TRP A 55 -9.44 -10.05 -7.11
C TRP A 55 -9.28 -10.51 -8.55
N GLN A 56 -9.44 -9.59 -9.48
CA GLN A 56 -9.32 -9.85 -10.91
C GLN A 56 -8.48 -8.78 -11.60
N LEU A 57 -7.89 -9.18 -12.74
CA LEU A 57 -7.21 -8.23 -13.60
C LEU A 57 -8.26 -7.34 -14.27
N ALA A 58 -7.99 -6.05 -14.33
CA ALA A 58 -8.84 -5.03 -14.90
C ALA A 58 -7.99 -4.01 -15.66
N ARG A 59 -8.64 -2.98 -16.15
CA ARG A 59 -8.00 -1.79 -16.70
C ARG A 59 -8.64 -0.55 -16.11
N ASP A 60 -7.83 0.47 -15.87
CA ASP A 60 -8.35 1.78 -15.51
C ASP A 60 -8.90 2.56 -16.71
N ASP A 61 -9.34 3.77 -16.48
CA ASP A 61 -9.94 4.60 -17.53
C ASP A 61 -8.95 4.99 -18.65
N GLU A 62 -7.64 4.93 -18.36
CA GLU A 62 -6.56 5.16 -19.32
C GLU A 62 -6.03 3.85 -19.94
N GLN A 63 -6.74 2.75 -19.76
CA GLN A 63 -6.40 1.41 -20.26
C GLN A 63 -5.13 0.80 -19.68
N ARG A 64 -4.62 1.32 -18.54
CA ARG A 64 -3.49 0.72 -17.82
C ARG A 64 -3.92 -0.55 -17.09
N PRO A 65 -3.06 -1.57 -17.01
CA PRO A 65 -3.33 -2.74 -16.17
C PRO A 65 -3.60 -2.33 -14.72
N ALA A 66 -4.67 -2.87 -14.17
CA ALA A 66 -5.12 -2.66 -12.80
C ALA A 66 -5.61 -3.98 -12.20
N ILE A 67 -5.76 -4.03 -10.90
CA ILE A 67 -6.45 -5.11 -10.20
C ILE A 67 -7.66 -4.55 -9.46
N GLU A 68 -8.77 -5.27 -9.49
CA GLU A 68 -9.99 -4.80 -8.82
C GLU A 68 -10.74 -5.91 -8.11
N LYS A 69 -11.52 -5.51 -7.11
CA LYS A 69 -12.45 -6.38 -6.38
C LYS A 69 -13.68 -5.61 -5.93
N ASP A 70 -14.83 -6.25 -6.05
CA ASP A 70 -16.11 -5.73 -5.57
C ASP A 70 -16.46 -6.38 -4.22
N TYR A 71 -16.58 -5.58 -3.17
CA TYR A 71 -16.95 -5.99 -1.83
C TYR A 71 -18.42 -5.71 -1.56
N SER A 72 -19.12 -6.65 -0.93
CA SER A 72 -20.52 -6.47 -0.50
C SER A 72 -20.60 -6.51 1.02
N PHE A 73 -21.18 -5.47 1.63
CA PHE A 73 -21.30 -5.32 3.08
C PHE A 73 -22.74 -5.53 3.57
N THR A 74 -22.92 -5.63 4.88
CA THR A 74 -24.23 -5.78 5.51
C THR A 74 -25.07 -4.50 5.44
N SER A 75 -24.42 -3.33 5.39
CA SER A 75 -25.07 -2.02 5.34
C SER A 75 -24.24 -0.98 4.59
N PHE A 76 -24.82 0.18 4.31
CA PHE A 76 -24.11 1.36 3.81
C PHE A 76 -23.04 1.83 4.80
N ASN A 77 -23.36 1.87 6.10
CA ASN A 77 -22.39 2.29 7.12
C ASN A 77 -21.16 1.38 7.15
N ALA A 78 -21.36 0.07 7.02
CA ALA A 78 -20.26 -0.90 6.95
C ALA A 78 -19.39 -0.67 5.71
N ALA A 79 -20.00 -0.43 4.55
CA ALA A 79 -19.31 -0.10 3.32
C ALA A 79 -18.51 1.20 3.45
N PHE A 80 -19.10 2.24 4.02
CA PHE A 80 -18.45 3.54 4.21
C PHE A 80 -17.31 3.48 5.24
N ALA A 81 -17.49 2.73 6.34
CA ALA A 81 -16.42 2.49 7.31
C ALA A 81 -15.23 1.74 6.70
N PHE A 82 -15.49 0.76 5.84
CA PHE A 82 -14.44 0.08 5.06
C PHE A 82 -13.67 1.06 4.19
N MET A 83 -14.36 1.90 3.40
CA MET A 83 -13.72 2.91 2.54
C MET A 83 -12.83 3.86 3.35
N GLY A 84 -13.30 4.33 4.50
CA GLY A 84 -12.51 5.18 5.38
C GLY A 84 -11.21 4.52 5.86
N ARG A 85 -11.26 3.23 6.22
CA ARG A 85 -10.07 2.46 6.61
C ARG A 85 -9.10 2.26 5.44
N VAL A 86 -9.63 1.97 4.24
CA VAL A 86 -8.81 1.87 3.02
C VAL A 86 -8.14 3.20 2.74
N ALA A 87 -8.87 4.32 2.80
CA ALA A 87 -8.33 5.66 2.57
C ALA A 87 -7.18 6.00 3.54
N LEU A 88 -7.34 5.72 4.84
CA LEU A 88 -6.29 5.94 5.84
C LEU A 88 -5.05 5.05 5.61
N THR A 89 -5.26 3.86 5.08
CA THR A 89 -4.15 2.95 4.74
C THR A 89 -3.43 3.40 3.49
N ALA A 90 -4.17 3.82 2.47
CA ALA A 90 -3.68 4.38 1.23
C ALA A 90 -2.82 5.63 1.46
N GLU A 91 -3.29 6.55 2.33
CA GLU A 91 -2.56 7.76 2.70
C GLU A 91 -1.20 7.43 3.34
N ARG A 92 -1.17 6.47 4.28
CA ARG A 92 0.10 6.03 4.90
C ARG A 92 1.06 5.38 3.93
N ALA A 93 0.55 4.70 2.92
CA ALA A 93 1.36 4.09 1.87
C ALA A 93 1.74 5.08 0.77
N ASN A 94 1.19 6.31 0.78
CA ASN A 94 1.28 7.28 -0.31
C ASN A 94 0.90 6.65 -1.65
N HIS A 95 -0.15 5.80 -1.65
CA HIS A 95 -0.62 5.08 -2.82
C HIS A 95 -2.14 4.94 -2.76
N HIS A 96 -2.86 5.53 -3.71
CA HIS A 96 -4.30 5.75 -3.63
C HIS A 96 -5.06 4.88 -4.63
N PRO A 97 -6.11 4.14 -4.19
CA PRO A 97 -6.97 3.37 -5.07
C PRO A 97 -8.07 4.23 -5.69
N GLU A 98 -8.67 3.72 -6.75
CA GLU A 98 -10.00 4.15 -7.12
C GLU A 98 -11.03 3.44 -6.25
N LEU A 99 -11.97 4.20 -5.67
CA LEU A 99 -13.04 3.70 -4.84
C LEU A 99 -14.39 4.11 -5.44
N LEU A 100 -15.24 3.12 -5.75
CA LEU A 100 -16.59 3.37 -6.20
C LEU A 100 -17.59 2.75 -5.23
N ASN A 101 -18.40 3.58 -4.57
CA ASN A 101 -19.44 3.12 -3.67
C ASN A 101 -20.82 3.09 -4.35
N ARG A 102 -21.49 1.96 -4.23
CA ARG A 102 -22.90 1.77 -4.63
C ARG A 102 -23.68 1.17 -3.49
N TYR A 103 -24.26 2.02 -2.63
CA TYR A 103 -24.97 1.64 -1.41
C TYR A 103 -24.09 0.78 -0.49
N ARG A 104 -24.30 -0.53 -0.41
CA ARG A 104 -23.52 -1.47 0.41
C ARG A 104 -22.39 -2.18 -0.33
N ARG A 105 -22.15 -1.83 -1.59
CA ARG A 105 -21.07 -2.38 -2.42
C ARG A 105 -19.98 -1.35 -2.61
N VAL A 106 -18.74 -1.80 -2.56
CA VAL A 106 -17.55 -0.98 -2.82
C VAL A 106 -16.65 -1.71 -3.80
N LEU A 107 -16.46 -1.12 -4.98
CA LEU A 107 -15.38 -1.52 -5.87
C LEU A 107 -14.10 -0.83 -5.42
N VAL A 108 -13.04 -1.60 -5.27
CA VAL A 108 -11.69 -1.11 -5.03
C VAL A 108 -10.84 -1.49 -6.22
N ARG A 109 -10.14 -0.51 -6.81
CA ARG A 109 -9.20 -0.74 -7.92
C ARG A 109 -7.84 -0.15 -7.58
N TRP A 110 -6.79 -0.94 -7.79
CA TRP A 110 -5.41 -0.56 -7.57
C TRP A 110 -4.63 -0.58 -8.88
N THR A 111 -3.85 0.46 -9.10
CA THR A 111 -2.87 0.58 -10.19
C THR A 111 -1.85 1.66 -9.84
N SER A 112 -0.62 1.46 -10.23
CA SER A 112 0.46 2.44 -10.06
C SER A 112 0.59 3.29 -11.33
N HIS A 113 0.07 4.50 -11.27
CA HIS A 113 0.02 5.43 -12.43
C HIS A 113 1.43 5.77 -12.94
N SER A 114 2.38 6.05 -12.05
CA SER A 114 3.78 6.35 -12.40
C SER A 114 4.48 5.21 -13.13
N GLU A 115 4.12 3.96 -12.79
CA GLU A 115 4.71 2.75 -13.35
C GLU A 115 3.92 2.22 -14.56
N GLY A 116 2.78 2.81 -14.85
CA GLY A 116 1.91 2.43 -15.96
C GLY A 116 1.24 1.07 -15.80
N GLY A 117 0.98 0.62 -14.56
CA GLY A 117 0.32 -0.65 -14.30
C GLY A 117 0.49 -1.17 -12.87
N VAL A 118 0.28 -2.46 -12.68
CA VAL A 118 0.29 -3.11 -11.37
C VAL A 118 1.71 -3.34 -10.87
N THR A 119 1.95 -3.03 -9.61
CA THR A 119 3.21 -3.26 -8.88
C THR A 119 2.99 -4.21 -7.69
N ALA A 120 4.05 -4.60 -7.00
CA ALA A 120 3.95 -5.41 -5.79
C ALA A 120 3.19 -4.68 -4.67
N LEU A 121 3.27 -3.34 -4.62
CA LEU A 121 2.54 -2.53 -3.64
C LEU A 121 1.02 -2.61 -3.84
N ASP A 122 0.54 -2.63 -5.09
CA ASP A 122 -0.88 -2.80 -5.39
C ASP A 122 -1.41 -4.14 -4.84
N LEU A 123 -0.63 -5.22 -5.00
CA LEU A 123 -0.99 -6.56 -4.48
C LEU A 123 -0.98 -6.60 -2.95
N GLU A 124 -0.03 -5.96 -2.30
CA GLU A 124 0.04 -5.86 -0.83
C GLU A 124 -1.16 -5.09 -0.26
N LEU A 125 -1.51 -3.96 -0.89
CA LEU A 125 -2.66 -3.16 -0.48
C LEU A 125 -3.98 -3.87 -0.78
N ALA A 126 -4.06 -4.65 -1.85
CA ALA A 126 -5.19 -5.52 -2.13
C ALA A 126 -5.41 -6.55 -1.01
N ALA A 127 -4.35 -7.25 -0.57
CA ALA A 127 -4.42 -8.18 0.56
C ALA A 127 -4.81 -7.47 1.87
N THR A 128 -4.38 -6.23 2.05
CA THR A 128 -4.75 -5.42 3.21
C THR A 128 -6.23 -5.04 3.17
N CYS A 129 -6.77 -4.70 1.99
CA CYS A 129 -8.21 -4.46 1.82
C CYS A 129 -9.06 -5.67 2.22
N ASP A 130 -8.62 -6.89 1.92
CA ASP A 130 -9.35 -8.10 2.31
C ASP A 130 -9.47 -8.23 3.84
N LYS A 131 -8.40 -7.95 4.58
CA LYS A 131 -8.42 -7.95 6.05
C LYS A 131 -9.35 -6.85 6.59
N LEU A 132 -9.25 -5.63 6.08
CA LEU A 132 -10.09 -4.51 6.47
C LEU A 132 -11.57 -4.76 6.19
N ALA A 133 -11.90 -5.47 5.10
CA ALA A 133 -13.27 -5.80 4.74
C ALA A 133 -13.91 -6.76 5.74
N ILE A 134 -13.19 -7.79 6.19
CA ILE A 134 -13.65 -8.73 7.22
C ILE A 134 -14.02 -7.97 8.50
N ASP A 135 -13.13 -7.11 8.96
CA ASP A 135 -13.31 -6.30 10.17
C ASP A 135 -14.44 -5.25 10.05
N SER A 136 -14.87 -4.96 8.83
CA SER A 136 -15.92 -3.96 8.54
C SER A 136 -17.29 -4.58 8.28
N GLY A 137 -17.48 -5.88 8.47
CA GLY A 137 -18.75 -6.57 8.27
C GLY A 137 -19.00 -6.95 6.81
N LEU A 138 -17.97 -7.44 6.13
CA LEU A 138 -18.10 -8.08 4.83
C LEU A 138 -19.14 -9.20 4.90
N LYS A 139 -20.06 -9.26 3.96
CA LYS A 139 -20.96 -10.41 3.81
C LYS A 139 -20.15 -11.62 3.34
N ALA A 140 -20.39 -12.76 3.99
CA ALA A 140 -19.95 -14.03 3.44
C ALA A 140 -20.47 -14.16 1.99
N GLN A 141 -19.61 -14.53 1.06
CA GLN A 141 -20.04 -14.81 -0.30
C GLN A 141 -20.97 -16.02 -0.25
N ASP A 142 -22.20 -15.81 -0.70
CA ASP A 142 -23.15 -16.92 -0.86
C ASP A 142 -22.62 -17.80 -2.00
N SER A 143 -22.13 -18.98 -1.65
CA SER A 143 -21.56 -19.95 -2.59
C SER A 143 -22.64 -20.66 -3.42
N SER A 144 -23.82 -20.06 -3.53
CA SER A 144 -24.97 -20.59 -4.27
C SER A 144 -25.10 -19.91 -5.62
N LYS A 145 -24.36 -20.43 -6.63
CA LYS A 145 -24.81 -20.47 -8.02
C LYS A 145 -24.03 -21.53 -8.78
#